data_b76bf41d983b3eaf1f4866477b3cf500
#
_entry.id   b76bf41d983b3eaf1f4866477b3cf500
#
_cell.length_a   1.000
_cell.length_b   1.000
_cell.length_c   1.000
_cell.angle_alpha   90.00
_cell.angle_beta   90.00
_cell.angle_gamma   90.00
#
_symmetry.space_group_name_H-M   'P 1'
#
loop_
_entity.id
_entity.type
_entity.pdbx_description
1 polymer ?
#
loop_
_entity_poly.entity_id
_entity_poly.type
_entity_poly.pdbx_seq_one_letter_code
_entity_poly.pdbx_strand_id
1 'polypeptide(L)'
;MKRNREKDDLVILPERSDREIIEEVRGGNVNAFEELIVRYEDRVFSIVRGHIPTDRVGEVSHDVFCRAYRSIGNFRFIKPFEHWLSTIAVRTCYDFWRKEKRRKEVPFSAFTDDDGREVLDGILSGEAVNEYDLTKRRRFAREMVFRLLAELSPEDRMALTLVYLEGRPLKEAAEMMGWSVANMKVRNHRARQTLKKVLSRIGD
;
A
#
# COMPACT_ATOMS: atom_id res chain seq x y z
N MET A 1 -57.49 17.77 -2.75
CA MET A 1 -56.63 17.46 -1.62
C MET A 1 -55.21 17.28 -2.18
N LYS A 2 -54.42 18.37 -2.19
CA LYS A 2 -53.02 18.40 -2.71
C LYS A 2 -52.08 18.02 -1.56
N ARG A 3 -51.40 16.86 -1.65
CA ARG A 3 -50.32 16.51 -0.73
C ARG A 3 -49.08 17.29 -1.12
N ASN A 4 -48.73 18.22 -0.27
CA ASN A 4 -47.46 18.95 -0.27
C ASN A 4 -46.36 17.90 0.01
N ARG A 5 -45.49 17.65 -0.96
CA ARG A 5 -44.21 16.98 -0.71
C ARG A 5 -43.28 18.06 -0.21
N GLU A 6 -43.07 18.11 1.09
CA GLU A 6 -41.91 18.78 1.66
C GLU A 6 -40.68 18.12 1.04
N LYS A 7 -39.95 18.90 0.25
CA LYS A 7 -38.57 18.60 -0.13
C LYS A 7 -37.76 18.75 1.16
N ASP A 8 -37.28 17.63 1.69
CA ASP A 8 -36.17 17.66 2.62
C ASP A 8 -34.99 18.35 1.92
N ASP A 9 -34.84 19.63 2.19
CA ASP A 9 -33.61 20.36 1.89
C ASP A 9 -32.53 19.76 2.78
N LEU A 10 -31.82 18.75 2.27
CA LEU A 10 -30.57 18.32 2.83
C LEU A 10 -29.64 19.53 2.81
N VAL A 11 -29.50 20.18 3.95
CA VAL A 11 -28.49 21.21 4.17
C VAL A 11 -27.14 20.48 4.03
N ILE A 12 -26.56 20.55 2.83
CA ILE A 12 -25.18 20.11 2.59
C ILE A 12 -24.32 21.11 3.36
N LEU A 13 -23.97 20.78 4.59
CA LEU A 13 -22.98 21.53 5.34
C LEU A 13 -21.68 21.54 4.52
N PRO A 14 -21.03 22.70 4.37
CA PRO A 14 -19.77 22.74 3.63
C PRO A 14 -18.79 21.75 4.24
N GLU A 15 -18.18 20.94 3.39
CA GLU A 15 -17.23 19.93 3.81
C GLU A 15 -16.06 20.62 4.54
N ARG A 16 -15.84 20.28 5.79
CA ARG A 16 -14.78 20.86 6.62
C ARG A 16 -13.42 20.58 6.00
N SER A 17 -12.56 21.58 5.99
CA SER A 17 -11.19 21.42 5.49
C SER A 17 -10.35 20.56 6.41
N ASP A 18 -9.34 19.87 5.87
CA ASP A 18 -8.37 19.11 6.68
C ASP A 18 -7.73 19.97 7.77
N ARG A 19 -7.51 21.26 7.48
CA ARG A 19 -6.93 22.19 8.45
C ARG A 19 -7.84 22.37 9.68
N GLU A 20 -9.11 22.61 9.47
CA GLU A 20 -10.08 22.79 10.57
C GLU A 20 -10.17 21.55 11.43
N ILE A 21 -10.26 20.36 10.80
CA ILE A 21 -10.32 19.09 11.51
C ILE A 21 -9.04 18.86 12.31
N ILE A 22 -7.88 19.08 11.71
CA ILE A 22 -6.57 18.87 12.36
C ILE A 22 -6.40 19.81 13.56
N GLU A 23 -6.81 21.08 13.44
CA GLU A 23 -6.71 22.04 14.56
C GLU A 23 -7.65 21.64 15.72
N GLU A 24 -8.84 21.10 15.44
CA GLU A 24 -9.72 20.56 16.47
C GLU A 24 -9.12 19.34 17.19
N VAL A 25 -8.55 18.40 16.41
CA VAL A 25 -7.86 17.23 16.99
C VAL A 25 -6.73 17.68 17.92
N ARG A 26 -5.96 18.68 17.51
CA ARG A 26 -4.90 19.30 18.33
C ARG A 26 -5.45 20.01 19.57
N GLY A 27 -6.63 20.59 19.45
CA GLY A 27 -7.37 21.22 20.57
C GLY A 27 -7.95 20.20 21.57
N GLY A 28 -7.80 18.89 21.31
CA GLY A 28 -8.25 17.82 22.21
C GLY A 28 -9.56 17.15 21.78
N ASN A 29 -10.19 17.57 20.67
CA ASN A 29 -11.35 16.86 20.12
C ASN A 29 -10.91 15.62 19.34
N VAL A 30 -10.71 14.52 20.07
CA VAL A 30 -10.28 13.23 19.50
C VAL A 30 -11.25 12.71 18.42
N ASN A 31 -12.55 12.94 18.60
CA ASN A 31 -13.59 12.45 17.69
C ASN A 31 -13.50 13.11 16.30
N ALA A 32 -12.97 14.33 16.19
CA ALA A 32 -12.77 14.97 14.90
C ALA A 32 -11.82 14.18 13.98
N PHE A 33 -10.93 13.35 14.52
CA PHE A 33 -10.03 12.53 13.72
C PHE A 33 -10.76 11.48 12.88
N GLU A 34 -11.96 11.06 13.29
CA GLU A 34 -12.79 10.12 12.52
C GLU A 34 -13.11 10.64 11.12
N GLU A 35 -13.33 11.97 10.98
CA GLU A 35 -13.58 12.59 9.67
C GLU A 35 -12.37 12.41 8.72
N LEU A 36 -11.14 12.48 9.24
CA LEU A 36 -9.93 12.20 8.44
C LEU A 36 -9.81 10.73 8.10
N ILE A 37 -10.20 9.81 9.01
CA ILE A 37 -10.21 8.38 8.72
C ILE A 37 -11.16 8.11 7.55
N VAL A 38 -12.43 8.54 7.64
CA VAL A 38 -13.44 8.33 6.60
C VAL A 38 -13.00 8.93 5.26
N ARG A 39 -12.42 10.13 5.26
CA ARG A 39 -11.96 10.83 4.05
C ARG A 39 -10.80 10.13 3.36
N TYR A 40 -9.91 9.51 4.11
CA TYR A 40 -8.65 8.97 3.59
C TYR A 40 -8.52 7.45 3.68
N GLU A 41 -9.54 6.72 4.18
CA GLU A 41 -9.46 5.26 4.31
C GLU A 41 -9.19 4.57 2.98
N ASP A 42 -9.91 4.90 1.92
CA ASP A 42 -9.70 4.32 0.59
C ASP A 42 -8.27 4.54 0.09
N ARG A 43 -7.72 5.74 0.34
CA ARG A 43 -6.36 6.08 -0.03
C ARG A 43 -5.33 5.24 0.73
N VAL A 44 -5.50 5.12 2.04
CA VAL A 44 -4.62 4.31 2.89
C VAL A 44 -4.71 2.85 2.51
N PHE A 45 -5.93 2.30 2.37
CA PHE A 45 -6.14 0.92 1.95
C PHE A 45 -5.53 0.64 0.58
N SER A 46 -5.64 1.56 -0.38
CA SER A 46 -5.04 1.42 -1.71
C SER A 46 -3.52 1.30 -1.63
N ILE A 47 -2.85 2.17 -0.85
CA ILE A 47 -1.40 2.13 -0.65
C ILE A 47 -1.02 0.82 0.04
N VAL A 48 -1.63 0.52 1.19
CA VAL A 48 -1.29 -0.67 1.98
C VAL A 48 -1.49 -1.95 1.16
N ARG A 49 -2.60 -2.06 0.43
CA ARG A 49 -2.89 -3.20 -0.45
C ARG A 49 -1.83 -3.37 -1.54
N GLY A 50 -1.21 -2.31 -2.02
CA GLY A 50 -0.10 -2.36 -2.98
C GLY A 50 1.19 -2.95 -2.40
N HIS A 51 1.37 -2.91 -1.09
CA HIS A 51 2.62 -3.29 -0.42
C HIS A 51 2.53 -4.53 0.48
N ILE A 52 1.34 -4.88 0.96
CA ILE A 52 1.13 -5.87 2.04
C ILE A 52 0.23 -7.02 1.55
N PRO A 53 0.43 -8.27 2.01
CA PRO A 53 -0.47 -9.39 1.75
C PRO A 53 -1.91 -9.06 2.17
N THR A 54 -2.89 -9.59 1.43
CA THR A 54 -4.31 -9.22 1.56
C THR A 54 -4.88 -9.45 2.95
N ASP A 55 -4.47 -10.53 3.61
CA ASP A 55 -4.89 -10.93 4.98
C ASP A 55 -4.39 -9.97 6.08
N ARG A 56 -3.38 -9.15 5.78
CA ARG A 56 -2.76 -8.22 6.74
C ARG A 56 -3.09 -6.75 6.48
N VAL A 57 -3.81 -6.47 5.37
CA VAL A 57 -4.11 -5.08 4.94
C VAL A 57 -4.87 -4.32 6.02
N GLY A 58 -5.89 -4.90 6.63
CA GLY A 58 -6.69 -4.25 7.67
C GLY A 58 -5.86 -3.85 8.90
N GLU A 59 -5.04 -4.77 9.39
CA GLU A 59 -4.16 -4.53 10.55
C GLU A 59 -3.17 -3.38 10.28
N VAL A 60 -2.51 -3.43 9.10
CA VAL A 60 -1.50 -2.43 8.76
C VAL A 60 -2.15 -1.06 8.48
N SER A 61 -3.33 -1.02 7.85
CA SER A 61 -4.08 0.22 7.63
C SER A 61 -4.50 0.88 8.96
N HIS A 62 -4.94 0.07 9.92
CA HIS A 62 -5.22 0.57 11.27
C HIS A 62 -3.97 1.15 11.93
N ASP A 63 -2.81 0.47 11.84
CA ASP A 63 -1.53 1.00 12.39
C ASP A 63 -1.13 2.33 11.73
N VAL A 64 -1.43 2.53 10.43
CA VAL A 64 -1.21 3.80 9.73
C VAL A 64 -1.99 4.94 10.42
N PHE A 65 -3.29 4.77 10.65
CA PHE A 65 -4.12 5.80 11.29
C PHE A 65 -3.72 6.03 12.75
N CYS A 66 -3.38 4.99 13.49
CA CYS A 66 -2.84 5.13 14.85
C CYS A 66 -1.56 5.97 14.88
N ARG A 67 -0.65 5.75 13.93
CA ARG A 67 0.60 6.53 13.81
C ARG A 67 0.32 7.95 13.37
N ALA A 68 -0.60 8.16 12.42
CA ALA A 68 -1.02 9.48 11.98
C ALA A 68 -1.60 10.27 13.16
N TYR A 69 -2.52 9.70 13.92
CA TYR A 69 -3.09 10.35 15.10
C TYR A 69 -2.03 10.75 16.12
N ARG A 70 -1.11 9.81 16.48
CA ARG A 70 -0.04 10.09 17.44
C ARG A 70 0.93 11.18 17.00
N SER A 71 1.08 11.38 15.70
CA SER A 71 2.04 12.33 15.12
C SER A 71 1.40 13.58 14.51
N ILE A 72 0.06 13.73 14.58
CA ILE A 72 -0.67 14.84 13.98
C ILE A 72 -0.26 16.21 14.53
N GLY A 73 0.19 16.26 15.79
CA GLY A 73 0.76 17.45 16.41
C GLY A 73 2.00 17.97 15.67
N ASN A 74 2.74 17.13 14.98
CA ASN A 74 3.94 17.47 14.23
C ASN A 74 3.67 17.84 12.75
N PHE A 75 2.46 17.70 12.27
CA PHE A 75 2.10 18.07 10.90
C PHE A 75 2.14 19.60 10.71
N ARG A 76 2.85 20.09 9.70
CA ARG A 76 3.16 21.53 9.54
C ARG A 76 2.42 22.23 8.40
N PHE A 77 1.43 21.63 7.75
CA PHE A 77 0.70 22.20 6.60
C PHE A 77 1.60 22.71 5.43
N ILE A 78 2.84 22.22 5.31
CA ILE A 78 3.75 22.55 4.20
C ILE A 78 3.36 21.80 2.93
N LYS A 79 2.85 20.60 3.10
CA LYS A 79 2.29 19.74 2.03
C LYS A 79 0.86 19.37 2.39
N PRO A 80 0.03 18.93 1.41
CA PRO A 80 -1.30 18.40 1.69
C PRO A 80 -1.25 17.26 2.72
N PHE A 81 -2.28 17.16 3.55
CA PHE A 81 -2.38 16.09 4.55
C PHE A 81 -2.31 14.71 3.93
N GLU A 82 -2.95 14.52 2.77
CA GLU A 82 -2.89 13.30 1.98
C GLU A 82 -1.45 12.83 1.70
N HIS A 83 -0.57 13.76 1.33
CA HIS A 83 0.84 13.42 1.03
C HIS A 83 1.59 12.97 2.30
N TRP A 84 1.35 13.65 3.42
CA TRP A 84 1.94 13.31 4.71
C TRP A 84 1.44 11.96 5.20
N LEU A 85 0.13 11.69 5.12
CA LEU A 85 -0.48 10.42 5.48
C LEU A 85 0.03 9.27 4.59
N SER A 86 0.15 9.51 3.28
CA SER A 86 0.73 8.53 2.33
C SER A 86 2.17 8.16 2.71
N THR A 87 2.96 9.14 3.19
CA THR A 87 4.32 8.89 3.67
C THR A 87 4.31 7.98 4.92
N ILE A 88 3.37 8.19 5.84
CA ILE A 88 3.19 7.33 7.02
C ILE A 88 2.80 5.92 6.58
N ALA A 89 1.87 5.78 5.62
CA ALA A 89 1.43 4.49 5.10
C ALA A 89 2.60 3.69 4.50
N VAL A 90 3.39 4.31 3.62
CA VAL A 90 4.58 3.67 3.02
C VAL A 90 5.59 3.24 4.08
N ARG A 91 5.88 4.09 5.06
CA ARG A 91 6.81 3.75 6.15
C ARG A 91 6.27 2.64 7.06
N THR A 92 4.97 2.61 7.29
CA THR A 92 4.34 1.53 8.06
C THR A 92 4.46 0.19 7.33
N CYS A 93 4.25 0.17 6.01
CA CYS A 93 4.48 -1.02 5.19
C CYS A 93 5.96 -1.46 5.21
N TYR A 94 6.91 -0.52 5.17
CA TYR A 94 8.32 -0.84 5.31
C TYR A 94 8.64 -1.47 6.68
N ASP A 95 8.11 -0.91 7.76
CA ASP A 95 8.29 -1.44 9.11
C ASP A 95 7.69 -2.84 9.26
N PHE A 96 6.53 -3.10 8.63
CA PHE A 96 5.93 -4.42 8.57
C PHE A 96 6.91 -5.45 7.99
N TRP A 97 7.48 -5.18 6.81
CA TRP A 97 8.44 -6.09 6.18
C TRP A 97 9.72 -6.26 6.97
N ARG A 98 10.17 -5.21 7.63
CA ARG A 98 11.35 -5.28 8.51
C ARG A 98 11.11 -6.17 9.73
N LYS A 99 9.90 -6.15 10.28
CA LYS A 99 9.49 -7.06 11.35
C LYS A 99 9.36 -8.49 10.85
N GLU A 100 8.70 -8.70 9.71
CA GLU A 100 8.52 -10.02 9.12
C GLU A 100 9.86 -10.69 8.78
N LYS A 101 10.82 -9.95 8.22
CA LYS A 101 12.14 -10.48 7.95
C LYS A 101 12.85 -10.98 9.20
N ARG A 102 12.67 -10.31 10.34
CA ARG A 102 13.25 -10.77 11.63
C ARG A 102 12.56 -12.03 12.17
N ARG A 103 11.29 -12.27 11.80
CA ARG A 103 10.52 -13.45 12.23
C ARG A 103 10.76 -14.66 11.33
N LYS A 104 11.12 -14.44 10.06
CA LYS A 104 11.29 -15.52 9.07
C LYS A 104 12.77 -15.91 8.95
N GLU A 105 13.20 -16.82 9.80
CA GLU A 105 14.27 -17.79 9.49
C GLU A 105 13.69 -19.08 8.83
N VAL A 106 12.62 -18.97 8.03
CA VAL A 106 11.98 -20.12 7.39
C VAL A 106 12.32 -20.15 5.91
N PRO A 107 12.91 -21.27 5.39
CA PRO A 107 13.30 -21.38 3.99
C PRO A 107 12.10 -21.41 3.01
N PHE A 108 12.29 -20.84 1.84
CA PHE A 108 11.36 -20.77 0.70
C PHE A 108 10.86 -22.15 0.18
N SER A 109 11.52 -23.25 0.51
CA SER A 109 11.26 -24.60 -0.01
C SER A 109 9.90 -25.22 0.34
N ALA A 110 9.01 -24.51 1.05
CA ALA A 110 7.73 -25.06 1.52
C ALA A 110 6.51 -24.74 0.61
N PHE A 111 6.68 -24.10 -0.55
CA PHE A 111 5.56 -23.54 -1.34
C PHE A 111 5.59 -23.90 -2.83
N THR A 112 5.81 -25.16 -3.16
CA THR A 112 5.51 -25.67 -4.50
C THR A 112 4.17 -26.39 -4.46
N ASP A 113 3.06 -25.66 -4.48
CA ASP A 113 1.75 -26.22 -4.75
C ASP A 113 1.53 -26.31 -6.26
N ASP A 114 1.09 -27.47 -6.71
CA ASP A 114 0.85 -27.87 -8.12
C ASP A 114 -0.12 -26.92 -8.85
N ASP A 115 -1.05 -26.30 -8.13
CA ASP A 115 -2.01 -25.29 -8.63
C ASP A 115 -1.34 -24.06 -9.26
N GLY A 116 -0.13 -23.71 -8.86
CA GLY A 116 0.60 -22.55 -9.37
C GLY A 116 1.14 -22.72 -10.80
N ARG A 117 1.45 -23.95 -11.21
CA ARG A 117 1.96 -24.27 -12.56
C ARG A 117 0.85 -24.17 -13.60
N GLU A 118 -0.32 -24.70 -13.32
CA GLU A 118 -1.47 -24.71 -14.24
C GLU A 118 -1.96 -23.29 -14.56
N VAL A 119 -1.97 -22.38 -13.57
CA VAL A 119 -2.33 -20.97 -13.77
C VAL A 119 -1.26 -20.21 -14.54
N LEU A 120 0.02 -20.51 -14.33
CA LEU A 120 1.13 -19.90 -15.07
C LEU A 120 1.11 -20.30 -16.54
N ASP A 121 0.89 -21.57 -16.83
CA ASP A 121 0.78 -22.10 -18.20
C ASP A 121 -0.44 -21.50 -18.94
N GLY A 122 -1.58 -21.34 -18.26
CA GLY A 122 -2.76 -20.68 -18.82
C GLY A 122 -2.57 -19.18 -19.11
N ILE A 123 -1.71 -18.47 -18.32
CA ILE A 123 -1.34 -17.07 -18.61
C ILE A 123 -0.43 -16.98 -19.83
N LEU A 124 0.48 -17.93 -19.99
CA LEU A 124 1.44 -17.98 -21.08
C LEU A 124 0.82 -18.44 -22.40
N SER A 125 -0.21 -19.29 -22.36
CA SER A 125 -0.90 -19.84 -23.54
C SER A 125 -1.91 -18.90 -24.19
N GLY A 126 -2.31 -17.80 -23.52
CA GLY A 126 -3.19 -16.80 -24.11
C GLY A 126 -4.64 -17.25 -24.37
N GLU A 127 -5.12 -18.27 -23.66
CA GLU A 127 -6.48 -18.80 -23.83
C GLU A 127 -7.56 -17.78 -23.46
N ALA A 128 -8.69 -17.81 -24.19
CA ALA A 128 -9.83 -16.91 -23.99
C ALA A 128 -10.42 -17.04 -22.59
N VAL A 129 -10.45 -15.94 -21.84
CA VAL A 129 -10.66 -15.93 -20.39
C VAL A 129 -12.04 -15.39 -20.04
N ASN A 130 -12.79 -16.15 -19.25
CA ASN A 130 -14.01 -15.73 -18.61
C ASN A 130 -13.71 -14.73 -17.46
N GLU A 131 -14.64 -13.81 -17.12
CA GLU A 131 -14.44 -12.75 -16.12
C GLU A 131 -14.05 -13.30 -14.73
N TYR A 132 -14.59 -14.46 -14.36
CA TYR A 132 -14.23 -15.20 -13.14
C TYR A 132 -12.78 -15.69 -13.17
N ASP A 133 -12.30 -16.12 -14.31
CA ASP A 133 -10.94 -16.61 -14.55
C ASP A 133 -9.90 -15.46 -14.54
N LEU A 134 -10.31 -14.28 -15.05
CA LEU A 134 -9.51 -13.05 -14.95
C LEU A 134 -9.25 -12.63 -13.50
N THR A 135 -10.24 -12.78 -12.64
CA THR A 135 -10.11 -12.44 -11.22
C THR A 135 -9.18 -13.41 -10.50
N LYS A 136 -9.27 -14.71 -10.78
CA LYS A 136 -8.34 -15.73 -10.27
C LYS A 136 -6.91 -15.48 -10.76
N ARG A 137 -6.73 -15.23 -12.07
CA ARG A 137 -5.42 -14.94 -12.66
C ARG A 137 -4.78 -13.68 -12.07
N ARG A 138 -5.55 -12.61 -11.86
CA ARG A 138 -5.07 -11.38 -11.20
C ARG A 138 -4.66 -11.63 -9.75
N ARG A 139 -5.43 -12.42 -9.02
CA ARG A 139 -5.11 -12.81 -7.64
C ARG A 139 -3.84 -13.62 -7.59
N PHE A 140 -3.70 -14.62 -8.46
CA PHE A 140 -2.50 -15.45 -8.56
C PHE A 140 -1.26 -14.64 -8.98
N ALA A 141 -1.37 -13.82 -10.03
CA ALA A 141 -0.26 -12.96 -10.46
C ALA A 141 0.20 -12.02 -9.34
N ARG A 142 -0.74 -11.47 -8.58
CA ARG A 142 -0.43 -10.63 -7.42
C ARG A 142 0.30 -11.42 -6.34
N GLU A 143 -0.17 -12.62 -6.00
CA GLU A 143 0.46 -13.49 -5.02
C GLU A 143 1.88 -13.88 -5.46
N MET A 144 2.07 -14.22 -6.73
CA MET A 144 3.38 -14.50 -7.31
C MET A 144 4.33 -13.29 -7.17
N VAL A 145 3.85 -12.08 -7.48
CA VAL A 145 4.63 -10.85 -7.29
C VAL A 145 5.02 -10.68 -5.83
N PHE A 146 4.10 -10.88 -4.88
CA PHE A 146 4.42 -10.78 -3.45
C PHE A 146 5.45 -11.83 -3.02
N ARG A 147 5.37 -13.06 -3.52
CA ARG A 147 6.37 -14.12 -3.25
C ARG A 147 7.75 -13.74 -3.79
N LEU A 148 7.83 -13.28 -5.04
CA LEU A 148 9.09 -12.79 -5.62
C LEU A 148 9.67 -11.61 -4.85
N LEU A 149 8.82 -10.67 -4.45
CA LEU A 149 9.22 -9.54 -3.62
C LEU A 149 9.65 -9.97 -2.20
N ALA A 150 9.22 -11.15 -1.71
CA ALA A 150 9.62 -11.68 -0.41
C ALA A 150 11.11 -12.03 -0.35
N GLU A 151 11.72 -12.34 -1.51
CA GLU A 151 13.15 -12.63 -1.63
C GLU A 151 14.03 -11.37 -1.47
N LEU A 152 13.42 -10.18 -1.57
CA LEU A 152 14.14 -8.93 -1.45
C LEU A 152 14.29 -8.50 0.01
N SER A 153 15.35 -7.73 0.30
CA SER A 153 15.40 -6.98 1.56
C SER A 153 14.20 -6.03 1.66
N PRO A 154 13.71 -5.69 2.87
CA PRO A 154 12.64 -4.72 3.04
C PRO A 154 12.90 -3.40 2.29
N GLU A 155 14.15 -2.94 2.31
CA GLU A 155 14.59 -1.73 1.63
C GLU A 155 14.47 -1.84 0.11
N ASP A 156 15.01 -2.93 -0.45
CA ASP A 156 15.04 -3.15 -1.90
C ASP A 156 13.64 -3.40 -2.46
N ARG A 157 12.79 -4.09 -1.66
CA ARG A 157 11.37 -4.28 -1.95
C ARG A 157 10.64 -2.95 -2.05
N MET A 158 10.73 -2.10 -1.00
CA MET A 158 10.06 -0.80 -1.00
C MET A 158 10.54 0.09 -2.15
N ALA A 159 11.86 0.11 -2.42
CA ALA A 159 12.40 0.88 -3.54
C ALA A 159 11.81 0.43 -4.87
N LEU A 160 11.73 -0.88 -5.12
CA LEU A 160 11.20 -1.43 -6.37
C LEU A 160 9.70 -1.19 -6.49
N THR A 161 8.93 -1.41 -5.42
CA THR A 161 7.48 -1.24 -5.44
C THR A 161 7.10 0.22 -5.71
N LEU A 162 7.69 1.18 -5.01
CA LEU A 162 7.39 2.59 -5.20
C LEU A 162 7.70 3.09 -6.61
N VAL A 163 8.84 2.68 -7.17
CA VAL A 163 9.29 3.20 -8.47
C VAL A 163 8.67 2.44 -9.64
N TYR A 164 8.61 1.10 -9.60
CA TYR A 164 8.19 0.30 -10.75
C TYR A 164 6.74 -0.17 -10.71
N LEU A 165 6.18 -0.45 -9.54
CA LEU A 165 4.79 -0.89 -9.43
C LEU A 165 3.83 0.29 -9.26
N GLU A 166 4.23 1.33 -8.52
CA GLU A 166 3.42 2.54 -8.35
C GLU A 166 3.77 3.67 -9.33
N GLY A 167 4.86 3.53 -10.09
CA GLY A 167 5.28 4.51 -11.08
C GLY A 167 5.72 5.86 -10.49
N ARG A 168 6.11 5.90 -9.20
CA ARG A 168 6.53 7.16 -8.57
C ARG A 168 7.88 7.63 -9.09
N PRO A 169 8.05 8.95 -9.29
CA PRO A 169 9.35 9.52 -9.58
C PRO A 169 10.36 9.17 -8.49
N LEU A 170 11.61 8.87 -8.88
CA LEU A 170 12.69 8.51 -7.96
C LEU A 170 12.88 9.50 -6.80
N LYS A 171 12.71 10.79 -7.07
CA LYS A 171 12.83 11.86 -6.06
C LYS A 171 11.72 11.74 -5.00
N GLU A 172 10.48 11.53 -5.44
CA GLU A 172 9.33 11.37 -4.56
C GLU A 172 9.46 10.11 -3.70
N ALA A 173 9.77 8.97 -4.33
CA ALA A 173 9.97 7.70 -3.63
C ALA A 173 11.11 7.80 -2.57
N ALA A 174 12.20 8.48 -2.91
CA ALA A 174 13.30 8.73 -1.96
C ALA A 174 12.85 9.59 -0.78
N GLU A 175 12.09 10.66 -1.04
CA GLU A 175 11.55 11.54 0.00
C GLU A 175 10.59 10.79 0.95
N MET A 176 9.68 9.99 0.41
CA MET A 176 8.74 9.18 1.22
C MET A 176 9.47 8.23 2.16
N MET A 177 10.58 7.63 1.72
CA MET A 177 11.42 6.74 2.51
C MET A 177 12.41 7.47 3.44
N GLY A 178 12.60 8.78 3.26
CA GLY A 178 13.63 9.54 3.94
C GLY A 178 15.05 9.20 3.46
N TRP A 179 15.18 8.82 2.17
CA TRP A 179 16.47 8.44 1.56
C TRP A 179 16.96 9.47 0.56
N SER A 180 18.27 9.41 0.26
CA SER A 180 18.81 10.14 -0.90
C SER A 180 18.38 9.46 -2.22
N VAL A 181 18.29 10.25 -3.29
CA VAL A 181 18.01 9.74 -4.64
C VAL A 181 19.07 8.72 -5.08
N ALA A 182 20.33 8.92 -4.69
CA ALA A 182 21.42 7.98 -4.96
C ALA A 182 21.17 6.62 -4.28
N ASN A 183 20.76 6.62 -3.00
CA ASN A 183 20.41 5.40 -2.28
C ASN A 183 19.23 4.70 -2.95
N MET A 184 18.17 5.43 -3.33
CA MET A 184 17.02 4.88 -4.04
C MET A 184 17.41 4.20 -5.36
N LYS A 185 18.33 4.80 -6.15
CA LYS A 185 18.86 4.20 -7.39
C LYS A 185 19.60 2.89 -7.11
N VAL A 186 20.49 2.88 -6.11
CA VAL A 186 21.25 1.69 -5.73
C VAL A 186 20.32 0.57 -5.28
N ARG A 187 19.31 0.87 -4.46
CA ARG A 187 18.33 -0.11 -3.99
C ARG A 187 17.54 -0.72 -5.14
N ASN A 188 17.05 0.11 -6.05
CA ASN A 188 16.34 -0.37 -7.26
C ASN A 188 17.23 -1.26 -8.14
N HIS A 189 18.50 -0.91 -8.30
CA HIS A 189 19.44 -1.74 -9.05
C HIS A 189 19.63 -3.12 -8.38
N ARG A 190 19.88 -3.15 -7.07
CA ARG A 190 20.03 -4.39 -6.30
C ARG A 190 18.78 -5.26 -6.37
N ALA A 191 17.60 -4.67 -6.17
CA ALA A 191 16.33 -5.38 -6.25
C ALA A 191 16.17 -6.11 -7.58
N ARG A 192 16.42 -5.41 -8.71
CA ARG A 192 16.33 -6.02 -10.05
C ARG A 192 17.34 -7.15 -10.25
N GLN A 193 18.56 -7.00 -9.76
CA GLN A 193 19.58 -8.04 -9.86
C GLN A 193 19.19 -9.28 -9.05
N THR A 194 18.65 -9.10 -7.85
CA THR A 194 18.18 -10.20 -7.02
C THR A 194 17.02 -10.93 -7.69
N LEU A 195 16.00 -10.20 -8.18
CA LEU A 195 14.86 -10.81 -8.89
C LEU A 195 15.30 -11.56 -10.14
N LYS A 196 16.25 -11.03 -10.91
CA LYS A 196 16.78 -11.72 -12.09
C LYS A 196 17.41 -13.08 -11.70
N LYS A 197 18.16 -13.13 -10.60
CA LYS A 197 18.74 -14.39 -10.09
C LYS A 197 17.67 -15.36 -9.58
N VAL A 198 16.61 -14.87 -8.95
CA VAL A 198 15.50 -15.72 -8.48
C VAL A 198 14.75 -16.32 -9.68
N LEU A 199 14.41 -15.48 -10.67
CA LEU A 199 13.70 -15.93 -11.87
C LEU A 199 14.50 -16.96 -12.68
N SER A 200 15.82 -16.80 -12.80
CA SER A 200 16.63 -17.80 -13.51
C SER A 200 16.66 -19.17 -12.82
N ARG A 201 16.48 -19.23 -11.49
CA ARG A 201 16.41 -20.50 -10.73
C ARG A 201 15.04 -21.20 -10.82
N ILE A 202 13.99 -20.45 -11.17
CA ILE A 202 12.63 -21.00 -11.31
C ILE A 202 12.43 -21.53 -12.75
N GLY A 203 13.17 -20.98 -13.73
CA GLY A 203 13.07 -21.36 -15.14
C GLY A 203 13.96 -22.54 -15.56
N ASP A 204 14.84 -23.01 -14.69
CA ASP A 204 15.64 -24.22 -14.83
C ASP A 204 14.95 -25.39 -14.06
#